data_d73933805ad30888e6604ad99d997490
#
_entry.id   d73933805ad30888e6604ad99d997490
#
_cell.length_a   1.000
_cell.length_b   1.000
_cell.length_c   1.000
_cell.angle_alpha   90.00
_cell.angle_beta   90.00
_cell.angle_gamma   90.00
#
_symmetry.space_group_name_H-M   'P 1'
#
loop_
_entity.id
_entity.type
_entity.pdbx_description
1 polymer ?
#
loop_
_entity_poly.entity_id
_entity_poly.type
_entity_poly.pdbx_seq_one_letter_code
_entity_poly.pdbx_strand_id
1 'polypeptide(L)'
;SRRQRQMCIRDSYRRLRNTLRYLLGALSDFDKKEIIDYSDMPEIEKWVLNEVYKLSKKIIEYTQNYQLGDIYREVYDFCNDDLSSFYFDIRKDTLYCSSYDSVERRSCRTVLNILFTCICTWLEPILCFTTEEAWKTQNIDENESVHLKEYYKANDLWDNDTLSKKWEIIRNLRLKVTNKIEEKRREG
;
A
#
# COMPACT_ATOMS: atom_id res chain seq x y z
N SER A 1 -24.10 17.76 3.73
CA SER A 1 -25.12 17.30 4.70
C SER A 1 -24.62 16.11 5.51
N ARG A 2 -25.29 15.77 6.64
CA ARG A 2 -24.93 14.60 7.49
C ARG A 2 -24.92 13.29 6.70
N ARG A 3 -25.86 13.12 5.77
CA ARG A 3 -25.94 11.95 4.87
C ARG A 3 -24.72 11.83 3.93
N GLN A 4 -24.28 12.94 3.34
CA GLN A 4 -23.07 12.94 2.49
C GLN A 4 -21.82 12.58 3.28
N ARG A 5 -21.67 13.09 4.50
CA ARG A 5 -20.53 12.76 5.37
C ARG A 5 -20.51 11.29 5.74
N GLN A 6 -21.66 10.69 6.10
CA GLN A 6 -21.75 9.25 6.36
C GLN A 6 -21.44 8.39 5.12
N MET A 7 -21.87 8.83 3.93
CA MET A 7 -21.57 8.14 2.68
C MET A 7 -20.07 8.16 2.38
N CYS A 8 -19.42 9.32 2.53
CA CYS A 8 -17.96 9.43 2.33
C CYS A 8 -17.16 8.56 3.32
N ILE A 9 -17.53 8.52 4.60
CA ILE A 9 -16.86 7.69 5.61
C ILE A 9 -17.02 6.20 5.27
N ARG A 10 -18.22 5.77 4.90
CA ARG A 10 -18.50 4.39 4.53
C ARG A 10 -17.71 3.95 3.29
N ASP A 11 -17.58 4.83 2.30
CA ASP A 11 -16.88 4.53 1.06
C ASP A 11 -15.35 4.49 1.27
N SER A 12 -14.81 5.41 2.04
CA SER A 12 -13.37 5.40 2.37
C SER A 12 -12.99 4.15 3.20
N TYR A 13 -13.80 3.78 4.20
CA TYR A 13 -13.62 2.54 4.95
C TYR A 13 -13.65 1.31 4.05
N ARG A 14 -14.65 1.22 3.13
CA ARG A 14 -14.76 0.10 2.20
C ARG A 14 -13.53 -0.03 1.30
N ARG A 15 -12.96 1.08 0.85
CA ARG A 15 -11.73 1.08 0.03
C ARG A 15 -10.53 0.55 0.82
N LEU A 16 -10.32 1.01 2.05
CA LEU A 16 -9.24 0.50 2.91
C LEU A 16 -9.40 -1.01 3.19
N ARG A 17 -10.63 -1.46 3.49
CA ARG A 17 -10.92 -2.89 3.68
C ARG A 17 -10.65 -3.71 2.39
N ASN A 18 -10.97 -3.17 1.23
CA ASN A 18 -10.66 -3.81 -0.05
C ASN A 18 -9.15 -3.88 -0.32
N THR A 19 -8.38 -2.84 0.05
CA THR A 19 -6.91 -2.88 -0.04
C THR A 19 -6.34 -3.98 0.84
N LEU A 20 -6.75 -4.09 2.10
CA LEU A 20 -6.32 -5.18 2.99
C LEU A 20 -6.72 -6.56 2.43
N ARG A 21 -7.94 -6.70 1.91
CA ARG A 21 -8.40 -7.95 1.28
C ARG A 21 -7.58 -8.32 0.06
N TYR A 22 -7.20 -7.36 -0.78
CA TYR A 22 -6.30 -7.59 -1.92
C TYR A 22 -4.93 -8.08 -1.47
N LEU A 23 -4.34 -7.43 -0.46
CA LEU A 23 -3.06 -7.81 0.11
C LEU A 23 -3.09 -9.23 0.69
N LEU A 24 -4.12 -9.57 1.46
CA LEU A 24 -4.32 -10.91 2.01
C LEU A 24 -4.40 -11.98 0.90
N GLY A 25 -5.16 -11.69 -0.16
CA GLY A 25 -5.27 -12.62 -1.29
C GLY A 25 -3.95 -12.80 -2.04
N ALA A 26 -3.19 -11.72 -2.23
CA ALA A 26 -1.90 -11.76 -2.90
C ALA A 26 -0.78 -12.41 -2.06
N LEU A 27 -0.98 -12.51 -0.74
CA LEU A 27 -0.02 -13.04 0.23
C LEU A 27 -0.44 -14.40 0.83
N SER A 28 -1.51 -15.02 0.36
CA SER A 28 -2.11 -16.21 0.97
C SER A 28 -1.14 -17.38 1.17
N ASP A 29 -0.11 -17.48 0.36
CA ASP A 29 0.92 -18.52 0.34
C ASP A 29 2.34 -17.95 0.45
N PHE A 30 2.48 -16.71 0.98
CA PHE A 30 3.76 -16.04 1.05
C PHE A 30 4.69 -16.72 2.06
N ASP A 31 5.88 -17.14 1.60
CA ASP A 31 6.96 -17.69 2.44
C ASP A 31 8.08 -16.64 2.60
N LYS A 32 8.64 -16.56 3.79
CA LYS A 32 9.81 -15.70 4.08
C LYS A 32 11.02 -15.97 3.16
N LYS A 33 11.10 -17.15 2.56
CA LYS A 33 12.13 -17.51 1.55
C LYS A 33 11.98 -16.74 0.24
N GLU A 34 10.80 -16.16 -0.02
CA GLU A 34 10.58 -15.33 -1.19
C GLU A 34 11.14 -13.92 -1.06
N ILE A 35 11.52 -13.50 0.14
CA ILE A 35 12.01 -12.14 0.38
C ILE A 35 13.23 -11.84 -0.50
N ILE A 36 13.17 -10.70 -1.18
CA ILE A 36 14.25 -10.15 -2.02
C ILE A 36 14.82 -8.91 -1.35
N ASP A 37 16.14 -8.79 -1.38
CA ASP A 37 16.81 -7.61 -0.87
C ASP A 37 16.52 -6.36 -1.72
N TYR A 38 16.47 -5.20 -1.08
CA TYR A 38 16.17 -3.92 -1.74
C TYR A 38 17.08 -3.65 -2.94
N SER A 39 18.36 -4.02 -2.89
CA SER A 39 19.32 -3.85 -3.98
C SER A 39 18.87 -4.54 -5.27
N ASP A 40 18.27 -5.71 -5.16
CA ASP A 40 17.90 -6.59 -6.28
C ASP A 40 16.49 -6.35 -6.81
N MET A 41 15.72 -5.49 -6.11
CA MET A 41 14.35 -5.16 -6.53
C MET A 41 14.32 -4.32 -7.81
N PRO A 42 13.33 -4.51 -8.69
CA PRO A 42 13.05 -3.59 -9.78
C PRO A 42 12.73 -2.17 -9.28
N GLU A 43 12.87 -1.20 -10.17
CA GLU A 43 12.78 0.22 -9.82
C GLU A 43 11.40 0.63 -9.27
N ILE A 44 10.32 0.02 -9.75
CA ILE A 44 8.97 0.35 -9.28
C ILE A 44 8.75 -0.09 -7.83
N GLU A 45 9.30 -1.22 -7.41
CA GLU A 45 9.29 -1.66 -6.02
C GLU A 45 10.08 -0.70 -5.13
N LYS A 46 11.25 -0.27 -5.58
CA LYS A 46 12.06 0.74 -4.89
C LYS A 46 11.32 2.06 -4.75
N TRP A 47 10.55 2.46 -5.77
CA TRP A 47 9.72 3.65 -5.69
C TRP A 47 8.61 3.52 -4.64
N VAL A 48 7.88 2.40 -4.63
CA VAL A 48 6.83 2.18 -3.61
C VAL A 48 7.42 2.23 -2.19
N LEU A 49 8.57 1.59 -1.97
CA LEU A 49 9.24 1.61 -0.68
C LEU A 49 9.70 3.02 -0.29
N ASN A 50 10.10 3.84 -1.24
CA ASN A 50 10.40 5.25 -0.99
C ASN A 50 9.15 6.05 -0.56
N GLU A 51 7.99 5.80 -1.18
CA GLU A 51 6.74 6.43 -0.74
C GLU A 51 6.31 5.93 0.65
N VAL A 52 6.51 4.63 0.96
CA VAL A 52 6.32 4.07 2.32
C VAL A 52 7.22 4.77 3.33
N TYR A 53 8.48 5.02 2.98
CA TYR A 53 9.42 5.72 3.85
C TYR A 53 8.95 7.15 4.17
N LYS A 54 8.55 7.91 3.16
CA LYS A 54 8.03 9.27 3.34
C LYS A 54 6.77 9.29 4.20
N LEU A 55 5.85 8.38 3.90
CA LEU A 55 4.61 8.26 4.65
C LEU A 55 4.85 7.85 6.10
N SER A 56 5.77 6.91 6.34
CA SER A 56 6.16 6.45 7.69
C SER A 56 6.63 7.62 8.57
N LYS A 57 7.45 8.51 8.03
CA LYS A 57 7.91 9.72 8.75
C LYS A 57 6.75 10.65 9.14
N LYS A 58 5.83 10.90 8.22
CA LYS A 58 4.63 11.71 8.50
C LYS A 58 3.76 11.06 9.58
N ILE A 59 3.56 9.74 9.50
CA ILE A 59 2.73 9.02 10.47
C ILE A 59 3.32 9.07 11.88
N ILE A 60 4.63 8.94 12.02
CA ILE A 60 5.30 9.09 13.31
C ILE A 60 5.05 10.50 13.88
N GLU A 61 5.20 11.54 13.07
CA GLU A 61 4.93 12.92 13.48
C GLU A 61 3.48 13.14 13.90
N TYR A 62 2.52 12.66 13.10
CA TYR A 62 1.09 12.74 13.42
C TYR A 62 0.72 11.96 14.69
N THR A 63 1.36 10.83 14.92
CA THR A 63 1.14 10.03 16.13
C THR A 63 1.61 10.78 17.37
N GLN A 64 2.77 11.40 17.33
CA GLN A 64 3.30 12.21 18.43
C GLN A 64 2.38 13.40 18.78
N ASN A 65 1.65 13.92 17.80
CA ASN A 65 0.71 15.03 17.95
C ASN A 65 -0.76 14.57 18.11
N TYR A 66 -1.03 13.27 18.25
CA TYR A 66 -2.38 12.69 18.35
C TYR A 66 -3.31 13.04 17.17
N GLN A 67 -2.75 13.25 15.98
CA GLN A 67 -3.48 13.64 14.77
C GLN A 67 -4.00 12.40 13.99
N LEU A 68 -4.85 11.59 14.63
CA LEU A 68 -5.36 10.34 14.03
C LEU A 68 -6.15 10.55 12.73
N GLY A 69 -6.83 11.70 12.61
CA GLY A 69 -7.55 12.06 11.38
C GLY A 69 -6.63 12.28 10.19
N ASP A 70 -5.43 12.83 10.41
CA ASP A 70 -4.41 13.04 9.38
C ASP A 70 -3.76 11.71 8.99
N ILE A 71 -3.48 10.82 9.95
CA ILE A 71 -3.03 9.44 9.68
C ILE A 71 -4.03 8.73 8.76
N TYR A 72 -5.32 8.76 9.11
CA TYR A 72 -6.36 8.10 8.32
C TYR A 72 -6.39 8.62 6.87
N ARG A 73 -6.32 9.95 6.68
CA ARG A 73 -6.36 10.58 5.36
C ARG A 73 -5.13 10.22 4.53
N GLU A 74 -3.92 10.37 5.07
CA GLU A 74 -2.68 10.06 4.35
C GLU A 74 -2.61 8.56 3.94
N VAL A 75 -2.97 7.66 4.85
CA VAL A 75 -3.02 6.22 4.53
C VAL A 75 -4.11 5.92 3.49
N TYR A 76 -5.27 6.57 3.58
CA TYR A 76 -6.33 6.41 2.60
C TYR A 76 -5.90 6.88 1.20
N ASP A 77 -5.30 8.07 1.10
CA ASP A 77 -4.83 8.64 -0.16
C ASP A 77 -3.73 7.76 -0.77
N PHE A 78 -2.78 7.31 0.02
CA PHE A 78 -1.76 6.35 -0.42
C PHE A 78 -2.37 5.04 -0.94
N CYS A 79 -3.30 4.44 -0.21
CA CYS A 79 -3.97 3.21 -0.65
C CYS A 79 -4.79 3.39 -1.93
N ASN A 80 -5.43 4.54 -2.11
CA ASN A 80 -6.27 4.83 -3.27
C ASN A 80 -5.45 5.22 -4.50
N ASP A 81 -4.53 6.18 -4.34
CA ASP A 81 -3.88 6.87 -5.46
C ASP A 81 -2.56 6.20 -5.87
N ASP A 82 -1.77 5.74 -4.90
CA ASP A 82 -0.48 5.12 -5.19
C ASP A 82 -0.59 3.60 -5.37
N LEU A 83 -1.36 2.93 -4.51
CA LEU A 83 -1.46 1.48 -4.55
C LEU A 83 -2.53 1.02 -5.54
N SER A 84 -3.82 1.30 -5.29
CA SER A 84 -4.92 0.71 -6.06
C SER A 84 -4.97 1.21 -7.50
N SER A 85 -4.82 2.51 -7.71
CA SER A 85 -4.93 3.09 -9.05
C SER A 85 -3.64 3.00 -9.89
N PHE A 86 -2.52 2.66 -9.27
CA PHE A 86 -1.23 2.63 -9.96
C PHE A 86 -0.46 1.33 -9.74
N TYR A 87 0.08 1.08 -8.55
CA TYR A 87 1.01 -0.02 -8.31
C TYR A 87 0.37 -1.40 -8.52
N PHE A 88 -0.80 -1.64 -7.93
CA PHE A 88 -1.49 -2.92 -8.07
C PHE A 88 -1.95 -3.17 -9.51
N ASP A 89 -2.39 -2.12 -10.22
CA ASP A 89 -2.79 -2.24 -11.62
C ASP A 89 -1.61 -2.64 -12.53
N ILE A 90 -0.42 -2.08 -12.28
CA ILE A 90 0.79 -2.43 -13.05
C ILE A 90 1.27 -3.85 -12.70
N ARG A 91 1.19 -4.25 -11.41
CA ARG A 91 1.77 -5.50 -10.94
C ARG A 91 0.83 -6.71 -10.98
N LYS A 92 -0.45 -6.53 -11.30
CA LYS A 92 -1.40 -7.65 -11.38
C LYS A 92 -0.93 -8.77 -12.31
N ASP A 93 -0.43 -8.43 -13.51
CA ASP A 93 0.02 -9.43 -14.47
C ASP A 93 1.29 -10.16 -13.97
N THR A 94 2.21 -9.44 -13.33
CA THR A 94 3.39 -10.03 -12.69
C THR A 94 2.98 -11.02 -11.59
N LEU A 95 2.00 -10.67 -10.76
CA LEU A 95 1.55 -11.54 -9.68
C LEU A 95 0.88 -12.83 -10.16
N TYR A 96 0.08 -12.74 -11.23
CA TYR A 96 -0.74 -13.86 -11.71
C TYR A 96 -0.11 -14.69 -12.83
N CYS A 97 0.77 -14.09 -13.64
CA CYS A 97 1.30 -14.72 -14.85
C CYS A 97 2.79 -15.04 -14.78
N SER A 98 3.57 -14.40 -13.90
CA SER A 98 5.02 -14.67 -13.80
C SER A 98 5.31 -15.94 -12.99
N SER A 99 6.44 -16.57 -13.30
CA SER A 99 6.94 -17.73 -12.54
C SER A 99 7.09 -17.40 -11.04
N TYR A 100 6.85 -18.42 -10.19
CA TYR A 100 7.00 -18.31 -8.74
C TYR A 100 8.40 -17.83 -8.32
N ASP A 101 9.43 -18.24 -9.05
CA ASP A 101 10.84 -17.92 -8.74
C ASP A 101 11.32 -16.64 -9.40
N SER A 102 10.49 -15.94 -10.20
CA SER A 102 10.93 -14.72 -10.86
C SER A 102 11.21 -13.61 -9.85
N VAL A 103 12.28 -12.87 -10.09
CA VAL A 103 12.70 -11.74 -9.24
C VAL A 103 11.57 -10.70 -9.15
N GLU A 104 10.89 -10.41 -10.25
CA GLU A 104 9.83 -9.44 -10.32
C GLU A 104 8.63 -9.83 -9.43
N ARG A 105 8.19 -11.10 -9.48
CA ARG A 105 7.08 -11.58 -8.66
C ARG A 105 7.45 -11.61 -7.19
N ARG A 106 8.62 -12.15 -6.86
CA ARG A 106 9.12 -12.22 -5.47
C ARG A 106 9.31 -10.82 -4.88
N SER A 107 9.90 -9.88 -5.65
CA SER A 107 10.05 -8.48 -5.23
C SER A 107 8.70 -7.81 -4.97
N CYS A 108 7.74 -8.00 -5.87
CA CYS A 108 6.39 -7.50 -5.69
C CYS A 108 5.76 -8.05 -4.40
N ARG A 109 5.80 -9.36 -4.17
CA ARG A 109 5.25 -9.99 -2.94
C ARG A 109 5.98 -9.55 -1.67
N THR A 110 7.30 -9.34 -1.74
CA THR A 110 8.07 -8.75 -0.63
C THR A 110 7.52 -7.37 -0.27
N VAL A 111 7.30 -6.51 -1.27
CA VAL A 111 6.73 -5.17 -1.06
C VAL A 111 5.29 -5.25 -0.54
N LEU A 112 4.45 -6.14 -1.08
CA LEU A 112 3.09 -6.33 -0.58
C LEU A 112 3.05 -6.75 0.88
N ASN A 113 3.98 -7.60 1.33
CA ASN A 113 4.10 -8.00 2.74
C ASN A 113 4.50 -6.82 3.64
N ILE A 114 5.42 -5.97 3.20
CA ILE A 114 5.79 -4.73 3.90
C ILE A 114 4.58 -3.79 3.97
N LEU A 115 3.88 -3.58 2.86
CA LEU A 115 2.69 -2.73 2.79
C LEU A 115 1.57 -3.23 3.72
N PHE A 116 1.35 -4.55 3.77
CA PHE A 116 0.37 -5.14 4.69
C PHE A 116 0.70 -4.81 6.14
N THR A 117 1.96 -5.01 6.55
CA THR A 117 2.42 -4.72 7.91
C THR A 117 2.27 -3.23 8.23
N CYS A 118 2.70 -2.34 7.32
CA CYS A 118 2.59 -0.89 7.49
C CYS A 118 1.13 -0.44 7.66
N ILE A 119 0.25 -0.85 6.73
CA ILE A 119 -1.15 -0.40 6.73
C ILE A 119 -1.88 -0.93 7.97
N CYS A 120 -1.65 -2.18 8.37
CA CYS A 120 -2.25 -2.73 9.58
C CYS A 120 -1.81 -1.98 10.83
N THR A 121 -0.51 -1.75 11.01
CA THR A 121 0.00 -1.06 12.20
C THR A 121 -0.37 0.42 12.23
N TRP A 122 -0.35 1.13 11.10
CA TRP A 122 -0.72 2.54 11.05
C TRP A 122 -2.21 2.80 11.28
N LEU A 123 -3.08 1.88 10.84
CA LEU A 123 -4.53 1.99 11.01
C LEU A 123 -5.05 1.31 12.29
N GLU A 124 -4.20 0.59 13.00
CA GLU A 124 -4.59 -0.12 14.23
C GLU A 124 -5.33 0.77 15.23
N PRO A 125 -4.85 1.98 15.58
CA PRO A 125 -5.52 2.81 16.58
C PRO A 125 -6.84 3.42 16.07
N ILE A 126 -7.16 3.29 14.78
CA ILE A 126 -8.35 3.88 14.15
C ILE A 126 -9.35 2.80 13.73
N LEU A 127 -8.87 1.73 13.10
CA LEU A 127 -9.67 0.61 12.58
C LEU A 127 -9.38 -0.69 13.34
N CYS A 128 -9.34 -0.64 14.67
CA CYS A 128 -8.91 -1.68 15.60
C CYS A 128 -9.37 -3.10 15.22
N PHE A 129 -10.67 -3.29 14.98
CA PHE A 129 -11.22 -4.60 14.64
C PHE A 129 -10.85 -5.08 13.24
N THR A 130 -10.81 -4.16 12.29
CA THR A 130 -10.52 -4.52 10.88
C THR A 130 -9.06 -4.90 10.70
N THR A 131 -8.14 -4.18 11.33
CA THR A 131 -6.71 -4.47 11.27
C THR A 131 -6.37 -5.74 12.03
N GLU A 132 -7.02 -5.99 13.17
CA GLU A 132 -6.85 -7.24 13.92
C GLU A 132 -7.38 -8.46 13.15
N GLU A 133 -8.57 -8.34 12.52
CA GLU A 133 -9.12 -9.39 11.65
C GLU A 133 -8.16 -9.71 10.50
N ALA A 134 -7.63 -8.68 9.84
CA ALA A 134 -6.68 -8.86 8.74
C ALA A 134 -5.37 -9.47 9.23
N TRP A 135 -4.83 -8.98 10.34
CA TRP A 135 -3.59 -9.46 10.93
C TRP A 135 -3.63 -10.94 11.28
N LYS A 136 -4.69 -11.37 11.97
CA LYS A 136 -4.91 -12.78 12.33
C LYS A 136 -5.14 -13.68 11.12
N THR A 137 -5.69 -13.14 10.04
CA THR A 137 -5.86 -13.90 8.79
C THR A 137 -4.51 -14.21 8.13
N GLN A 138 -3.54 -13.29 8.20
CA GLN A 138 -2.21 -13.46 7.62
C GLN A 138 -1.28 -14.27 8.53
N ASN A 139 -1.39 -14.08 9.85
CA ASN A 139 -0.49 -14.68 10.83
C ASN A 139 -1.23 -15.82 11.57
N ILE A 140 -0.70 -17.02 11.46
CA ILE A 140 -1.32 -18.25 12.01
C ILE A 140 -1.21 -18.31 13.55
N ASP A 141 -0.30 -17.54 14.15
CA ASP A 141 -0.14 -17.51 15.61
C ASP A 141 -1.26 -16.68 16.24
N GLU A 142 -2.21 -17.35 16.89
CA GLU A 142 -3.36 -16.74 17.59
C GLU A 142 -2.95 -15.77 18.70
N ASN A 143 -1.72 -15.88 19.21
CA ASN A 143 -1.18 -15.02 20.28
C ASN A 143 -0.60 -13.70 19.73
N GLU A 144 -0.43 -13.55 18.43
CA GLU A 144 0.08 -12.34 17.81
C GLU A 144 -1.05 -11.37 17.46
N SER A 145 -1.26 -10.34 18.29
CA SER A 145 -2.17 -9.23 18.00
C SER A 145 -1.44 -8.06 17.34
N VAL A 146 -2.10 -7.39 16.37
CA VAL A 146 -1.58 -6.15 15.78
C VAL A 146 -1.44 -5.04 16.82
N HIS A 147 -2.29 -5.04 17.86
CA HIS A 147 -2.26 -4.08 18.96
C HIS A 147 -1.00 -4.13 19.83
N LEU A 148 -0.20 -5.20 19.70
CA LEU A 148 1.07 -5.37 20.40
C LEU A 148 2.28 -5.06 19.50
N LYS A 149 2.05 -4.64 18.26
CA LYS A 149 3.11 -4.34 17.31
C LYS A 149 3.46 -2.85 17.33
N GLU A 150 4.76 -2.57 17.25
CA GLU A 150 5.21 -1.21 16.97
C GLU A 150 4.95 -0.85 15.51
N TYR A 151 4.85 0.46 15.23
CA TYR A 151 4.82 0.94 13.86
C TYR A 151 6.05 0.47 13.07
N TYR A 152 5.82 0.06 11.85
CA TYR A 152 6.90 -0.37 10.97
C TYR A 152 7.90 0.77 10.76
N LYS A 153 9.17 0.51 11.12
CA LYS A 153 10.27 1.45 10.89
C LYS A 153 10.80 1.25 9.47
N ALA A 154 10.46 2.18 8.60
CA ALA A 154 10.98 2.17 7.24
C ALA A 154 12.51 2.34 7.25
N ASN A 155 13.18 1.62 6.33
CA ASN A 155 14.63 1.66 6.23
C ASN A 155 15.07 2.97 5.54
N ASP A 156 16.06 3.66 6.11
CA ASP A 156 16.60 4.90 5.55
C ASP A 156 17.23 4.73 4.15
N LEU A 157 17.62 3.51 3.78
CA LEU A 157 18.06 3.18 2.42
C LEU A 157 17.00 3.37 1.34
N TRP A 158 15.73 3.48 1.74
CA TRP A 158 14.62 3.71 0.81
C TRP A 158 14.43 5.18 0.44
N ASP A 159 15.11 6.10 1.13
CA ASP A 159 15.05 7.53 0.83
C ASP A 159 15.74 7.86 -0.49
N ASN A 160 14.95 8.20 -1.50
CA ASN A 160 15.44 8.49 -2.85
C ASN A 160 14.59 9.54 -3.56
N ASP A 161 14.92 10.81 -3.33
CA ASP A 161 14.21 11.94 -3.96
C ASP A 161 14.32 11.96 -5.49
N THR A 162 15.43 11.51 -6.03
CA THR A 162 15.61 11.45 -7.49
C THR A 162 14.63 10.46 -8.10
N LEU A 163 14.47 9.31 -7.49
CA LEU A 163 13.52 8.28 -7.90
C LEU A 163 12.08 8.80 -7.79
N SER A 164 11.76 9.48 -6.71
CA SER A 164 10.44 10.08 -6.51
C SER A 164 10.07 11.06 -7.62
N LYS A 165 10.95 12.00 -7.95
CA LYS A 165 10.73 12.99 -9.02
C LYS A 165 10.57 12.32 -10.39
N LYS A 166 11.36 11.29 -10.68
CA LYS A 166 11.25 10.51 -11.92
C LYS A 166 9.87 9.86 -12.03
N TRP A 167 9.40 9.20 -10.98
CA TRP A 167 8.10 8.52 -11.00
C TRP A 167 6.92 9.48 -10.98
N GLU A 168 7.05 10.65 -10.39
CA GLU A 168 6.06 11.72 -10.50
C GLU A 168 5.83 12.13 -11.95
N ILE A 169 6.88 12.32 -12.73
CA ILE A 169 6.80 12.64 -14.16
C ILE A 169 6.11 11.50 -14.94
N ILE A 170 6.50 10.25 -14.68
CA ILE A 170 5.91 9.07 -15.34
C ILE A 170 4.41 8.96 -15.02
N ARG A 171 4.01 9.13 -13.76
CA ARG A 171 2.62 9.08 -13.33
C ARG A 171 1.78 10.20 -13.97
N ASN A 172 2.31 11.41 -14.01
CA ASN A 172 1.66 12.55 -14.66
C ASN A 172 1.47 12.31 -16.17
N LEU A 173 2.46 11.72 -16.83
CA LEU A 173 2.36 11.34 -18.24
C LEU A 173 1.26 10.28 -18.46
N ARG A 174 1.27 9.21 -17.65
CA ARG A 174 0.25 8.15 -17.69
C ARG A 174 -1.15 8.73 -17.52
N LEU A 175 -1.36 9.63 -16.56
CA LEU A 175 -2.65 10.27 -16.32
C LEU A 175 -3.13 11.03 -17.55
N LYS A 176 -2.25 11.81 -18.20
CA LYS A 176 -2.59 12.53 -19.44
C LYS A 176 -2.98 11.60 -20.58
N VAL A 177 -2.25 10.49 -20.75
CA VAL A 177 -2.54 9.49 -21.77
C VAL A 177 -3.89 8.79 -21.48
N THR A 178 -4.13 8.38 -20.25
CA THR A 178 -5.37 7.71 -19.85
C THR A 178 -6.58 8.62 -20.08
N ASN A 179 -6.49 9.90 -19.69
CA ASN A 179 -7.56 10.87 -19.92
C ASN A 179 -7.86 11.05 -21.42
N LYS A 180 -6.83 11.10 -22.25
CA LYS A 180 -7.01 11.20 -23.72
C LYS A 180 -7.67 9.96 -24.32
N ILE A 181 -7.32 8.77 -23.82
CA ILE A 181 -7.96 7.52 -24.24
C ILE A 181 -9.44 7.51 -23.84
N GLU A 182 -9.76 7.97 -22.62
CA GLU A 182 -11.15 8.05 -22.16
C GLU A 182 -11.97 9.06 -22.94
N GLU A 183 -11.41 10.24 -23.27
CA GLU A 183 -12.05 11.22 -24.15
C GLU A 183 -12.42 10.57 -25.49
N LYS A 184 -11.46 9.87 -26.11
CA LYS A 184 -11.70 9.20 -27.40
C LYS A 184 -12.73 8.08 -27.32
N ARG A 185 -12.78 7.33 -26.23
CA ARG A 185 -13.79 6.28 -26.00
C ARG A 185 -15.20 6.85 -25.81
N ARG A 186 -15.33 8.10 -25.34
CA ARG A 186 -16.63 8.77 -25.20
C ARG A 186 -17.12 9.40 -26.51
N GLU A 187 -16.23 9.68 -27.45
CA GLU A 187 -16.54 10.26 -28.77
C GLU A 187 -16.94 9.18 -29.80
N GLY A 188 -16.64 7.90 -29.60
CA GLY A 188 -16.93 6.79 -30.51
C GLY A 188 -17.87 5.78 -29.90
#